data_e2728d6da9b713dedb5a058900248350
#
_entry.id   e2728d6da9b713dedb5a058900248350
#
_cell.length_a   1.000
_cell.length_b   1.000
_cell.length_c   1.000
_cell.angle_alpha   90.00
_cell.angle_beta   90.00
_cell.angle_gamma   90.00
#
_symmetry.space_group_name_H-M   'P 1'
#
loop_
_entity.id
_entity.type
_entity.pdbx_description
1 polymer ?
#
loop_
_entity_poly.entity_id
_entity_poly.type
_entity_poly.pdbx_seq_one_letter_code
_entity_poly.pdbx_strand_id
1 'polypeptide(L)'
;YLSRIKQGYFIDMPTTFDDYKELYQGVENVEEMLRYFSLQLGVELNEKVLEQFFIIFIQENFYFSPESLIEASKTDEYAKNSTTFIKDMFKNLCYTYDLEIENLDEMLMHVHNTSHLGRKELFSEFLLFDIKTNTNEDFMSIFPAFYDDLKNHLITYMKTMKHDLNEEILKHMIYTVYTHWERLLPQLLRRRKSIKVLIISRFAD
;
A
#
# COMPACT_ATOMS: atom_id res chain seq x y z
N TYR A 1 9.76 14.92 3.52
CA TYR A 1 10.24 14.28 4.72
C TYR A 1 11.73 14.55 4.95
N LEU A 2 12.60 14.19 4.00
CA LEU A 2 14.06 14.44 4.08
C LEU A 2 14.41 15.93 4.29
N SER A 3 13.66 16.84 3.68
CA SER A 3 13.83 18.28 3.86
C SER A 3 13.57 18.73 5.29
N ARG A 4 12.65 18.09 6.01
CA ARG A 4 12.38 18.38 7.43
C ARG A 4 13.54 17.92 8.32
N ILE A 5 14.06 16.71 8.06
CA ILE A 5 15.25 16.19 8.77
C ILE A 5 16.43 17.15 8.60
N LYS A 6 16.67 17.61 7.36
CA LYS A 6 17.74 18.58 7.07
C LYS A 6 17.57 19.90 7.84
N GLN A 7 16.33 20.31 8.11
CA GLN A 7 16.02 21.52 8.87
C GLN A 7 15.98 21.27 10.38
N GLY A 8 16.27 20.06 10.85
CA GLY A 8 16.26 19.71 12.26
C GLY A 8 14.87 19.44 12.85
N TYR A 9 13.84 19.28 12.02
CA TYR A 9 12.51 18.90 12.46
C TYR A 9 12.41 17.38 12.53
N PHE A 10 12.37 16.88 13.75
CA PHE A 10 12.23 15.46 14.05
C PHE A 10 10.85 15.15 14.62
N ILE A 11 10.37 13.94 14.35
CA ILE A 11 9.15 13.41 14.95
C ILE A 11 9.57 12.70 16.24
N ASP A 12 8.91 12.98 17.35
CA ASP A 12 9.17 12.28 18.62
C ASP A 12 8.64 10.84 18.52
N MET A 13 9.51 9.89 18.85
CA MET A 13 9.22 8.47 18.73
C MET A 13 9.05 7.82 20.10
N PRO A 14 8.08 6.90 20.24
CA PRO A 14 7.93 6.11 21.45
C PRO A 14 8.93 4.93 21.54
N THR A 15 9.74 4.70 20.51
CA THR A 15 10.63 3.54 20.35
C THR A 15 12.09 3.95 20.45
N THR A 16 12.96 3.02 20.86
CA THR A 16 14.40 3.25 20.98
C THR A 16 15.12 2.81 19.70
N PHE A 17 16.33 3.34 19.49
CA PHE A 17 17.15 2.98 18.33
C PHE A 17 17.53 1.49 18.29
N ASP A 18 17.55 0.80 19.41
CA ASP A 18 17.86 -0.62 19.46
C ASP A 18 16.85 -1.48 18.73
N ASP A 19 15.56 -1.05 18.68
CA ASP A 19 14.50 -1.70 17.91
C ASP A 19 14.78 -1.66 16.39
N TYR A 20 15.60 -0.72 15.93
CA TYR A 20 15.97 -0.54 14.51
C TYR A 20 17.15 -1.38 14.08
N LYS A 21 18.05 -1.71 15.00
CA LYS A 21 19.26 -2.47 14.67
C LYS A 21 18.94 -3.83 14.11
N GLU A 22 17.91 -4.49 14.60
CA GLU A 22 17.50 -5.81 14.11
C GLU A 22 16.95 -5.74 12.67
N LEU A 23 16.17 -4.70 12.35
CA LEU A 23 15.68 -4.46 10.99
C LEU A 23 16.81 -4.11 10.01
N TYR A 24 17.80 -3.41 10.52
CA TYR A 24 18.92 -2.89 9.77
C TYR A 24 19.97 -3.95 9.45
N GLN A 25 20.20 -4.90 10.36
CA GLN A 25 21.23 -5.95 10.20
C GLN A 25 20.89 -6.98 9.12
N GLY A 26 19.63 -7.07 8.67
CA GLY A 26 19.19 -8.01 7.64
C GLY A 26 19.25 -7.48 6.20
N VAL A 27 19.56 -6.20 5.99
CA VAL A 27 19.50 -5.59 4.65
C VAL A 27 20.91 -5.32 4.14
N GLU A 28 21.35 -6.08 3.13
CA GLU A 28 22.62 -5.82 2.43
C GLU A 28 22.66 -4.39 1.89
N ASN A 29 23.79 -3.70 2.08
CA ASN A 29 24.07 -2.35 1.57
C ASN A 29 23.28 -1.19 2.21
N VAL A 30 22.55 -1.38 3.31
CA VAL A 30 21.85 -0.26 3.98
C VAL A 30 22.83 0.81 4.46
N GLU A 31 23.99 0.44 4.99
CA GLU A 31 25.01 1.40 5.42
C GLU A 31 25.52 2.25 4.27
N GLU A 32 25.75 1.65 3.11
CA GLU A 32 26.20 2.35 1.91
C GLU A 32 25.10 3.29 1.38
N MET A 33 23.86 2.82 1.35
CA MET A 33 22.70 3.62 0.98
C MET A 33 22.51 4.81 1.93
N LEU A 34 22.57 4.60 3.23
CA LEU A 34 22.45 5.67 4.23
C LEU A 34 23.61 6.67 4.14
N ARG A 35 24.84 6.20 3.91
CA ARG A 35 25.99 7.06 3.67
C ARG A 35 25.81 7.90 2.40
N TYR A 36 25.30 7.32 1.33
CA TYR A 36 24.98 8.04 0.10
C TYR A 36 23.91 9.12 0.35
N PHE A 37 22.83 8.79 1.05
CA PHE A 37 21.80 9.78 1.41
C PHE A 37 22.34 10.89 2.30
N SER A 38 23.17 10.55 3.29
CA SER A 38 23.84 11.53 4.15
C SER A 38 24.64 12.55 3.33
N LEU A 39 25.44 12.07 2.40
CA LEU A 39 26.24 12.92 1.51
C LEU A 39 25.37 13.80 0.59
N GLN A 40 24.32 13.23 0.00
CA GLN A 40 23.44 13.97 -0.90
C GLN A 40 22.60 15.03 -0.16
N LEU A 41 22.17 14.74 1.05
CA LEU A 41 21.36 15.65 1.84
C LEU A 41 22.17 16.63 2.67
N GLY A 42 23.48 16.38 2.84
CA GLY A 42 24.34 17.15 3.73
C GLY A 42 23.89 17.05 5.19
N VAL A 43 23.42 15.87 5.61
CA VAL A 43 22.96 15.58 6.96
C VAL A 43 23.90 14.56 7.58
N GLU A 44 24.43 14.85 8.76
CA GLU A 44 25.26 13.90 9.50
C GLU A 44 24.38 12.75 10.02
N LEU A 45 24.77 11.51 9.71
CA LEU A 45 24.09 10.32 10.23
C LEU A 45 24.38 10.15 11.71
N ASN A 46 23.37 10.36 12.52
CA ASN A 46 23.35 10.03 13.94
C ASN A 46 22.11 9.18 14.25
N GLU A 47 22.05 8.63 15.46
CA GLU A 47 20.94 7.78 15.88
C GLU A 47 19.57 8.43 15.62
N LYS A 48 19.42 9.70 15.97
CA LYS A 48 18.15 10.44 15.77
C LYS A 48 17.76 10.58 14.30
N VAL A 49 18.71 10.76 13.40
CA VAL A 49 18.46 10.81 11.95
C VAL A 49 18.10 9.43 11.43
N LEU A 50 18.76 8.38 11.90
CA LEU A 50 18.46 6.98 11.55
C LEU A 50 17.04 6.60 12.01
N GLU A 51 16.67 6.92 13.24
CA GLU A 51 15.32 6.74 13.75
C GLU A 51 14.29 7.36 12.80
N GLN A 52 14.52 8.58 12.35
CA GLN A 52 13.60 9.25 11.43
C GLN A 52 13.52 8.57 10.05
N PHE A 53 14.60 8.01 9.54
CA PHE A 53 14.57 7.26 8.28
C PHE A 53 13.74 5.99 8.39
N PHE A 54 13.82 5.31 9.53
CA PHE A 54 13.14 4.04 9.73
C PHE A 54 11.74 4.15 10.34
N ILE A 55 11.33 5.36 10.76
CA ILE A 55 10.04 5.59 11.41
C ILE A 55 8.84 4.98 10.67
N ILE A 56 8.89 4.93 9.35
CA ILE A 56 7.83 4.37 8.51
C ILE A 56 7.80 2.84 8.64
N PHE A 57 8.96 2.23 8.89
CA PHE A 57 9.14 0.77 8.88
C PHE A 57 9.01 0.15 10.28
N ILE A 58 8.98 0.98 11.33
CA ILE A 58 8.89 0.49 12.71
C ILE A 58 7.47 0.69 13.22
N GLN A 59 6.59 0.09 12.55
CA GLN A 59 5.26 -0.13 13.08
C GLN A 59 5.16 -1.60 13.47
N GLU A 60 4.59 -1.87 14.62
CA GLU A 60 4.14 -3.21 14.95
C GLU A 60 3.37 -3.76 13.75
N ASN A 61 3.69 -4.98 13.37
CA ASN A 61 3.08 -5.67 12.24
C ASN A 61 3.40 -5.14 10.82
N PHE A 62 4.54 -4.48 10.60
CA PHE A 62 5.04 -4.19 9.26
C PHE A 62 5.96 -5.34 8.78
N TYR A 63 5.74 -5.84 7.57
CA TYR A 63 6.48 -6.98 7.01
C TYR A 63 7.23 -6.59 5.74
N PHE A 64 8.49 -7.01 5.62
CA PHE A 64 9.36 -6.66 4.50
C PHE A 64 9.30 -7.66 3.35
N SER A 65 8.74 -8.84 3.58
CA SER A 65 8.53 -9.84 2.55
C SER A 65 7.20 -10.57 2.73
N PRO A 66 6.59 -11.07 1.64
CA PRO A 66 5.38 -11.88 1.74
C PRO A 66 5.54 -13.09 2.64
N GLU A 67 6.71 -13.75 2.58
CA GLU A 67 7.03 -14.94 3.38
C GLU A 67 7.00 -14.62 4.87
N SER A 68 7.53 -13.45 5.28
CA SER A 68 7.53 -13.04 6.68
C SER A 68 6.12 -12.81 7.22
N LEU A 69 5.23 -12.20 6.43
CA LEU A 69 3.82 -12.04 6.80
C LEU A 69 3.10 -13.39 6.90
N ILE A 70 3.32 -14.27 5.92
CA ILE A 70 2.72 -15.60 5.91
C ILE A 70 3.19 -16.43 7.09
N GLU A 71 4.49 -16.38 7.43
CA GLU A 71 5.01 -17.08 8.60
C GLU A 71 4.41 -16.52 9.90
N ALA A 72 4.38 -15.19 10.05
CA ALA A 72 3.75 -14.54 11.19
C ALA A 72 2.26 -14.94 11.32
N SER A 73 1.54 -15.08 10.22
CA SER A 73 0.12 -15.47 10.24
C SER A 73 -0.15 -16.87 10.81
N LYS A 74 0.88 -17.70 10.98
CA LYS A 74 0.75 -19.03 11.61
C LYS A 74 0.72 -18.96 13.13
N THR A 75 1.33 -17.96 13.72
CA THR A 75 1.53 -17.83 15.17
C THR A 75 0.88 -16.58 15.77
N ASP A 76 0.76 -15.51 15.01
CA ASP A 76 0.12 -14.27 15.43
C ASP A 76 -1.33 -14.18 14.92
N GLU A 77 -2.25 -14.02 15.85
CA GLU A 77 -3.68 -13.94 15.54
C GLU A 77 -4.04 -12.69 14.70
N TYR A 78 -3.36 -11.58 14.95
CA TYR A 78 -3.61 -10.35 14.20
C TYR A 78 -3.18 -10.50 12.72
N ALA A 79 -1.97 -10.97 12.46
CA ALA A 79 -1.48 -11.24 11.11
C ALA A 79 -2.36 -12.28 10.39
N LYS A 80 -2.82 -13.32 11.10
CA LYS A 80 -3.74 -14.33 10.58
C LYS A 80 -5.08 -13.74 10.16
N ASN A 81 -5.70 -12.94 11.03
CA ASN A 81 -6.98 -12.31 10.74
C ASN A 81 -6.87 -11.34 9.56
N SER A 82 -5.81 -10.54 9.53
CA SER A 82 -5.52 -9.62 8.45
C SER A 82 -5.36 -10.34 7.10
N THR A 83 -4.46 -11.32 7.03
CA THR A 83 -4.20 -12.07 5.80
C THR A 83 -5.43 -12.83 5.32
N THR A 84 -6.20 -13.43 6.24
CA THR A 84 -7.44 -14.14 5.91
C THR A 84 -8.45 -13.20 5.29
N PHE A 85 -8.69 -12.03 5.91
CA PHE A 85 -9.65 -11.06 5.40
C PHE A 85 -9.25 -10.54 4.00
N ILE A 86 -7.98 -10.16 3.83
CA ILE A 86 -7.48 -9.64 2.55
C ILE A 86 -7.58 -10.72 1.47
N LYS A 87 -7.26 -11.97 1.79
CA LYS A 87 -7.40 -13.12 0.88
C LYS A 87 -8.83 -13.33 0.42
N ASP A 88 -9.78 -13.28 1.36
CA ASP A 88 -11.20 -13.43 1.06
C ASP A 88 -11.74 -12.24 0.23
N MET A 89 -11.27 -11.03 0.50
CA MET A 89 -11.56 -9.84 -0.30
C MET A 89 -11.12 -10.05 -1.75
N PHE A 90 -9.87 -10.43 -1.99
CA PHE A 90 -9.37 -10.67 -3.35
C PHE A 90 -10.11 -11.82 -4.03
N LYS A 91 -10.40 -12.90 -3.32
CA LYS A 91 -11.19 -14.02 -3.85
C LYS A 91 -12.58 -13.56 -4.29
N ASN A 92 -13.25 -12.71 -3.50
CA ASN A 92 -14.57 -12.18 -3.84
C ASN A 92 -14.49 -11.27 -5.07
N LEU A 93 -13.49 -10.37 -5.14
CA LEU A 93 -13.28 -9.50 -6.31
C LEU A 93 -12.96 -10.31 -7.57
N CYS A 94 -12.09 -11.31 -7.46
CA CYS A 94 -11.79 -12.23 -8.55
C CYS A 94 -13.05 -12.94 -9.06
N TYR A 95 -13.87 -13.46 -8.16
CA TYR A 95 -15.12 -14.13 -8.52
C TYR A 95 -16.14 -13.18 -9.16
N THR A 96 -16.37 -12.00 -8.55
CA THR A 96 -17.36 -11.03 -9.01
C THR A 96 -17.02 -10.46 -10.38
N TYR A 97 -15.73 -10.18 -10.58
CA TYR A 97 -15.25 -9.54 -11.81
C TYR A 97 -14.51 -10.52 -12.73
N ASP A 98 -14.50 -11.84 -12.43
CA ASP A 98 -13.79 -12.89 -13.16
C ASP A 98 -12.34 -12.50 -13.47
N LEU A 99 -11.63 -12.09 -12.46
CA LEU A 99 -10.25 -11.67 -12.51
C LEU A 99 -9.35 -12.77 -11.99
N GLU A 100 -8.08 -12.70 -12.38
CA GLU A 100 -7.01 -13.54 -11.87
C GLU A 100 -6.00 -12.69 -11.11
N ILE A 101 -5.45 -13.23 -10.05
CA ILE A 101 -4.39 -12.61 -9.27
C ILE A 101 -3.21 -13.59 -9.19
N GLU A 102 -2.11 -13.24 -9.86
CA GLU A 102 -0.91 -14.07 -9.92
C GLU A 102 0.00 -13.83 -8.72
N ASN A 103 0.02 -12.60 -8.18
CA ASN A 103 0.89 -12.14 -7.10
C ASN A 103 0.14 -11.93 -5.77
N LEU A 104 -0.73 -12.88 -5.39
CA LEU A 104 -1.58 -12.76 -4.21
C LEU A 104 -0.80 -12.49 -2.92
N ASP A 105 0.30 -13.20 -2.68
CA ASP A 105 1.07 -13.09 -1.45
C ASP A 105 1.72 -11.69 -1.30
N GLU A 106 2.20 -11.12 -2.40
CA GLU A 106 2.67 -9.73 -2.43
C GLU A 106 1.53 -8.75 -2.14
N MET A 107 0.36 -8.99 -2.73
CA MET A 107 -0.82 -8.15 -2.49
C MET A 107 -1.29 -8.20 -1.05
N LEU A 108 -1.23 -9.38 -0.39
CA LEU A 108 -1.52 -9.52 1.04
C LEU A 108 -0.61 -8.61 1.86
N MET A 109 0.69 -8.65 1.60
CA MET A 109 1.68 -7.81 2.28
C MET A 109 1.48 -6.32 2.00
N HIS A 110 1.28 -5.94 0.76
CA HIS A 110 1.10 -4.54 0.39
C HIS A 110 -0.15 -3.92 1.03
N VAL A 111 -1.28 -4.59 0.99
CA VAL A 111 -2.53 -4.10 1.62
C VAL A 111 -2.39 -4.09 3.14
N HIS A 112 -1.81 -5.14 3.74
CA HIS A 112 -1.54 -5.20 5.17
C HIS A 112 -0.68 -4.02 5.61
N ASN A 113 0.50 -3.85 5.02
CA ASN A 113 1.43 -2.78 5.37
C ASN A 113 0.83 -1.39 5.18
N THR A 114 0.11 -1.18 4.07
CA THR A 114 -0.51 0.12 3.80
C THR A 114 -1.55 0.50 4.84
N SER A 115 -2.29 -0.46 5.39
CA SER A 115 -3.27 -0.20 6.44
C SER A 115 -2.63 0.32 7.75
N HIS A 116 -1.36 0.03 7.98
CA HIS A 116 -0.60 0.45 9.15
C HIS A 116 0.08 1.83 8.97
N LEU A 117 0.14 2.37 7.75
CA LEU A 117 0.74 3.68 7.48
C LEU A 117 -0.05 4.86 8.06
N GLY A 118 -1.12 4.59 8.80
CA GLY A 118 -2.14 5.53 9.22
C GLY A 118 -1.79 6.50 10.35
N ARG A 119 -0.52 6.70 10.67
CA ARG A 119 -0.17 7.78 11.59
C ARG A 119 -0.24 9.10 10.86
N LYS A 120 -1.15 10.00 11.28
CA LYS A 120 -1.34 11.36 10.73
C LYS A 120 -0.04 12.15 10.59
N GLU A 121 0.95 11.84 11.42
CA GLU A 121 2.24 12.53 11.48
C GLU A 121 3.14 12.21 10.28
N LEU A 122 2.89 11.10 9.60
CA LEU A 122 3.68 10.66 8.45
C LEU A 122 3.12 11.15 7.10
N PHE A 123 1.86 11.55 7.06
CA PHE A 123 1.24 12.08 5.86
C PHE A 123 1.35 13.60 5.84
N SER A 124 2.25 14.14 5.03
CA SER A 124 2.22 15.56 4.75
C SER A 124 1.18 15.85 3.67
N GLU A 125 0.23 16.72 3.96
CA GLU A 125 -0.78 17.21 3.02
C GLU A 125 -0.19 18.04 1.86
N PHE A 126 1.13 18.21 1.81
CA PHE A 126 1.84 19.12 0.89
C PHE A 126 2.57 18.38 -0.24
N LEU A 127 1.92 17.49 -0.96
CA LEU A 127 2.39 17.14 -2.29
C LEU A 127 1.67 18.04 -3.30
N LEU A 128 2.44 18.93 -3.95
CA LEU A 128 1.99 19.81 -5.05
C LEU A 128 1.30 19.06 -6.20
N PHE A 129 1.47 17.74 -6.25
CA PHE A 129 0.76 16.80 -7.11
C PHE A 129 0.40 15.56 -6.30
N ASP A 130 -0.85 15.43 -5.94
CA ASP A 130 -1.38 14.20 -5.40
C ASP A 130 -1.69 13.22 -6.55
N ILE A 131 -0.64 12.54 -7.01
CA ILE A 131 -0.75 11.50 -8.04
C ILE A 131 -1.80 10.45 -7.65
N LYS A 132 -1.90 10.13 -6.36
CA LYS A 132 -2.82 9.10 -5.85
C LYS A 132 -4.28 9.53 -5.98
N THR A 133 -4.58 10.78 -5.64
CA THR A 133 -5.96 11.31 -5.77
C THR A 133 -6.37 11.33 -7.22
N ASN A 134 -5.58 11.92 -8.11
CA ASN A 134 -5.88 11.98 -9.55
C ASN A 134 -6.05 10.58 -10.14
N THR A 135 -5.16 9.65 -9.79
CA THR A 135 -5.23 8.29 -10.32
C THR A 135 -6.42 7.52 -9.76
N ASN A 136 -6.80 7.73 -8.49
CA ASN A 136 -8.02 7.16 -7.92
C ASN A 136 -9.28 7.71 -8.58
N GLU A 137 -9.34 9.01 -8.88
CA GLU A 137 -10.43 9.64 -9.61
C GLU A 137 -10.58 9.09 -11.02
N ASP A 138 -9.46 8.95 -11.74
CA ASP A 138 -9.44 8.33 -13.06
C ASP A 138 -9.93 6.88 -13.00
N PHE A 139 -9.43 6.11 -12.03
CA PHE A 139 -9.81 4.72 -11.83
C PHE A 139 -11.30 4.57 -11.49
N MET A 140 -11.82 5.40 -10.58
CA MET A 140 -13.22 5.48 -10.22
C MET A 140 -14.08 5.83 -11.45
N SER A 141 -13.66 6.80 -12.25
CA SER A 141 -14.38 7.20 -13.47
C SER A 141 -14.45 6.09 -14.52
N ILE A 142 -13.36 5.31 -14.65
CA ILE A 142 -13.28 4.24 -15.67
C ILE A 142 -13.94 2.96 -15.19
N PHE A 143 -13.81 2.60 -13.92
CA PHE A 143 -14.28 1.34 -13.33
C PHE A 143 -15.11 1.56 -12.06
N PRO A 144 -16.22 2.32 -12.08
CA PRO A 144 -16.92 2.74 -10.87
C PRO A 144 -17.38 1.57 -10.00
N ALA A 145 -17.97 0.53 -10.58
CA ALA A 145 -18.46 -0.62 -9.82
C ALA A 145 -17.32 -1.36 -9.09
N PHE A 146 -16.21 -1.61 -9.78
CA PHE A 146 -15.05 -2.26 -9.16
C PHE A 146 -14.43 -1.38 -8.07
N TYR A 147 -14.33 -0.07 -8.31
CA TYR A 147 -13.82 0.90 -7.34
C TYR A 147 -14.68 0.90 -6.07
N ASP A 148 -16.00 0.96 -6.20
CA ASP A 148 -16.92 0.99 -5.07
C ASP A 148 -16.86 -0.31 -4.26
N ASP A 149 -16.82 -1.47 -4.92
CA ASP A 149 -16.70 -2.75 -4.25
C ASP A 149 -15.36 -2.88 -3.52
N LEU A 150 -14.25 -2.54 -4.17
CA LEU A 150 -12.93 -2.51 -3.53
C LEU A 150 -12.92 -1.59 -2.31
N LYS A 151 -13.44 -0.37 -2.46
CA LYS A 151 -13.53 0.62 -1.37
C LYS A 151 -14.33 0.07 -0.19
N ASN A 152 -15.48 -0.55 -0.45
CA ASN A 152 -16.33 -1.13 0.60
C ASN A 152 -15.64 -2.29 1.33
N HIS A 153 -14.93 -3.15 0.61
CA HIS A 153 -14.12 -4.21 1.21
C HIS A 153 -13.02 -3.65 2.10
N LEU A 154 -12.27 -2.63 1.65
CA LEU A 154 -11.21 -2.01 2.42
C LEU A 154 -11.73 -1.30 3.67
N ILE A 155 -12.88 -0.60 3.59
CA ILE A 155 -13.55 -0.01 4.76
C ILE A 155 -13.92 -1.10 5.77
N THR A 156 -14.46 -2.22 5.30
CA THR A 156 -14.83 -3.35 6.17
C THR A 156 -13.58 -3.97 6.81
N TYR A 157 -12.50 -4.13 6.07
CA TYR A 157 -11.21 -4.57 6.58
C TYR A 157 -10.70 -3.66 7.69
N MET A 158 -10.62 -2.35 7.46
CA MET A 158 -10.15 -1.40 8.46
C MET A 158 -10.98 -1.44 9.75
N LYS A 159 -12.31 -1.53 9.63
CA LYS A 159 -13.20 -1.66 10.78
C LYS A 159 -12.96 -2.97 11.54
N THR A 160 -12.80 -4.09 10.84
CA THR A 160 -12.57 -5.41 11.42
C THR A 160 -11.25 -5.48 12.16
N MET A 161 -10.22 -4.87 11.58
CA MET A 161 -8.88 -4.81 12.17
C MET A 161 -8.73 -3.69 13.22
N LYS A 162 -9.82 -2.93 13.49
CA LYS A 162 -9.85 -1.80 14.45
C LYS A 162 -8.86 -0.69 14.10
N HIS A 163 -8.59 -0.48 12.82
CA HIS A 163 -7.85 0.69 12.36
C HIS A 163 -8.71 1.94 12.36
N ASP A 164 -8.09 3.07 12.57
CA ASP A 164 -8.75 4.36 12.39
C ASP A 164 -9.13 4.54 10.91
N LEU A 165 -10.42 4.77 10.67
CA LEU A 165 -10.92 5.01 9.33
C LEU A 165 -10.49 6.41 8.87
N ASN A 166 -9.39 6.47 8.13
CA ASN A 166 -8.84 7.67 7.56
C ASN A 166 -9.00 7.62 6.03
N GLU A 167 -9.58 8.67 5.46
CA GLU A 167 -9.83 8.74 4.01
C GLU A 167 -8.54 8.71 3.19
N GLU A 168 -7.46 9.32 3.68
CA GLU A 168 -6.16 9.33 2.99
C GLU A 168 -5.52 7.94 2.98
N ILE A 169 -5.65 7.18 4.07
CA ILE A 169 -5.19 5.78 4.11
C ILE A 169 -5.99 4.95 3.13
N LEU A 170 -7.31 5.12 3.12
CA LEU A 170 -8.19 4.39 2.21
C LEU A 170 -7.85 4.66 0.75
N LYS A 171 -7.61 5.93 0.38
CA LYS A 171 -7.13 6.30 -0.95
C LYS A 171 -5.79 5.64 -1.26
N HIS A 172 -4.89 5.59 -0.28
CA HIS A 172 -3.60 4.94 -0.45
C HIS A 172 -3.73 3.43 -0.63
N MET A 173 -4.59 2.77 0.13
CA MET A 173 -4.86 1.33 -0.02
C MET A 173 -5.46 1.01 -1.40
N ILE A 174 -6.41 1.82 -1.88
CA ILE A 174 -6.98 1.67 -3.22
C ILE A 174 -5.87 1.84 -4.27
N TYR A 175 -5.05 2.88 -4.15
CA TYR A 175 -3.91 3.12 -5.03
C TYR A 175 -2.93 1.93 -5.02
N THR A 176 -2.62 1.39 -3.84
CA THR A 176 -1.77 0.21 -3.68
C THR A 176 -2.33 -0.99 -4.42
N VAL A 177 -3.61 -1.26 -4.28
CA VAL A 177 -4.24 -2.41 -4.96
C VAL A 177 -4.10 -2.29 -6.47
N TYR A 178 -4.46 -1.18 -7.07
CA TYR A 178 -4.45 -1.13 -8.53
C TYR A 178 -3.06 -0.91 -9.14
N THR A 179 -2.08 -0.44 -8.38
CA THR A 179 -0.70 -0.31 -8.87
C THR A 179 0.11 -1.59 -8.74
N HIS A 180 -0.20 -2.43 -7.74
CA HIS A 180 0.56 -3.66 -7.48
C HIS A 180 -0.17 -4.93 -7.93
N TRP A 181 -1.48 -4.91 -8.15
CA TRP A 181 -2.17 -6.08 -8.71
C TRP A 181 -1.78 -6.24 -10.18
N GLU A 182 -0.97 -7.25 -10.44
CA GLU A 182 -0.48 -7.51 -11.79
C GLU A 182 -1.62 -7.75 -12.77
N ARG A 183 -1.57 -7.07 -13.91
CA ARG A 183 -2.53 -7.16 -15.00
C ARG A 183 -3.99 -6.80 -14.64
N LEU A 184 -4.26 -6.16 -13.51
CA LEU A 184 -5.61 -5.76 -13.14
C LEU A 184 -6.25 -4.89 -14.24
N LEU A 185 -5.60 -3.81 -14.64
CA LEU A 185 -6.14 -2.90 -15.66
C LEU A 185 -6.41 -3.57 -17.01
N PRO A 186 -5.49 -4.36 -17.57
CA PRO A 186 -5.79 -5.12 -18.79
C PRO A 186 -6.97 -6.06 -18.67
N GLN A 187 -7.14 -6.73 -17.52
CA GLN A 187 -8.26 -7.63 -17.28
C GLN A 187 -9.59 -6.87 -17.21
N LEU A 188 -9.68 -5.78 -16.46
CA LEU A 188 -10.86 -4.92 -16.38
C LEU A 188 -11.23 -4.30 -17.73
N LEU A 189 -10.23 -3.86 -18.50
CA LEU A 189 -10.45 -3.28 -19.85
C LEU A 189 -10.94 -4.31 -20.87
N ARG A 190 -10.49 -5.57 -20.81
CA ARG A 190 -10.98 -6.63 -21.69
C ARG A 190 -12.48 -6.84 -21.53
N ARG A 191 -12.98 -6.75 -20.28
CA ARG A 191 -14.40 -6.91 -19.98
C ARG A 191 -15.23 -5.74 -20.46
N ARG A 192 -14.71 -4.51 -20.33
CA ARG A 192 -15.38 -3.32 -20.85
C ARG A 192 -15.51 -3.37 -22.39
N LYS A 193 -14.55 -3.97 -23.08
CA LYS A 193 -14.58 -4.15 -24.55
C LYS A 193 -15.50 -5.27 -25.02
N SER A 194 -16.02 -6.11 -24.14
CA SER A 194 -17.03 -7.12 -24.49
C SER A 194 -18.45 -6.55 -24.63
N ILE A 195 -18.59 -5.23 -24.77
CA ILE A 195 -19.81 -4.64 -25.33
C ILE A 195 -19.91 -5.18 -26.75
N LYS A 196 -20.86 -6.11 -26.97
CA LYS A 196 -21.21 -6.62 -28.30
C LYS A 196 -21.71 -5.42 -29.10
N VAL A 197 -20.85 -4.82 -29.91
CA VAL A 197 -21.25 -3.80 -30.88
C VAL A 197 -21.99 -4.57 -31.97
N LEU A 198 -23.31 -4.58 -31.91
CA LEU A 198 -24.14 -5.05 -32.99
C LEU A 198 -24.07 -3.99 -34.09
N ILE A 199 -23.16 -4.15 -35.04
CA ILE A 199 -23.11 -3.31 -36.23
C ILE A 199 -24.23 -3.82 -37.15
N ILE A 200 -25.39 -3.16 -37.10
CA ILE A 200 -26.45 -3.37 -38.09
C ILE A 200 -26.06 -2.53 -39.31
N SER A 201 -25.36 -3.12 -40.27
CA SER A 201 -25.21 -2.50 -41.58
C SER A 201 -26.51 -2.73 -42.36
N ARG A 202 -27.34 -1.72 -42.53
CA ARG A 202 -28.37 -1.70 -43.58
C ARG A 202 -27.63 -1.48 -44.89
N PHE A 203 -27.45 -2.52 -45.66
CA PHE A 203 -27.22 -2.35 -47.08
C PHE A 203 -28.61 -1.98 -47.65
N ALA A 204 -28.75 -0.74 -48.07
CA ALA A 204 -29.82 -0.36 -48.97
C ALA A 204 -29.44 -0.88 -50.37
N ASP A 205 -30.28 -1.74 -50.94
CA ASP A 205 -30.27 -2.08 -52.37
C ASP A 205 -30.59 -0.85 -53.22
#